data_669ce6a9593e3024a921a0e7b77aa5f7
#
_entry.id   669ce6a9593e3024a921a0e7b77aa5f7
#
_cell.length_a   1.000
_cell.length_b   1.000
_cell.length_c   1.000
_cell.angle_alpha   90.00
_cell.angle_beta   90.00
_cell.angle_gamma   90.00
#
_symmetry.space_group_name_H-M   'P 1'
#
loop_
_entity.id
_entity.type
_entity.pdbx_description
1 polymer ?
#
loop_
_entity_poly.entity_id
_entity_poly.type
_entity_poly.pdbx_seq_one_letter_code
_entity_poly.pdbx_strand_id
1 'polypeptide(L)'
;MKNPYYPTALGLYFNYLVHGMGVILMSLNMASLETLWQTNAAGVSIVISSLGIGRLSVLLFAGLLSDRFGRRPFIMLGMCCYMAFFFGILHTNNIIIAYVFGFLAGMANSFLDAGTYPSLMEAFPRSPGTANILIKAFVSSGQFLLPLIISLLVWAELWFGWSFMIAAGIMFINALFLYRCTFPPHPGRHLPVIKKTTSSTEHRCSIIDLASY
;
A
#
# COMPACT_ATOMS: atom_id res chain seq x y z
N MET A 1 -7.39 26.45 8.80
CA MET A 1 -6.02 26.11 8.37
C MET A 1 -6.10 24.83 7.51
N LYS A 2 -5.52 24.84 6.30
CA LYS A 2 -5.49 23.63 5.45
C LYS A 2 -4.53 22.63 6.08
N ASN A 3 -4.97 21.37 6.23
CA ASN A 3 -4.12 20.29 6.75
C ASN A 3 -2.90 20.10 5.81
N PRO A 4 -1.65 20.19 6.29
CA PRO A 4 -0.46 20.10 5.46
C PRO A 4 -0.26 18.69 4.82
N TYR A 5 -0.99 17.68 5.31
CA TYR A 5 -0.88 16.30 4.83
C TYR A 5 -1.83 15.95 3.67
N TYR A 6 -2.65 16.90 3.17
CA TYR A 6 -3.51 16.64 2.01
C TYR A 6 -2.75 16.13 0.77
N PRO A 7 -1.60 16.69 0.38
CA PRO A 7 -0.85 16.17 -0.77
C PRO A 7 -0.38 14.74 -0.57
N THR A 8 0.10 14.42 0.63
CA THR A 8 0.52 13.05 0.99
C THR A 8 -0.66 12.08 0.92
N ALA A 9 -1.81 12.44 1.49
CA ALA A 9 -3.01 11.62 1.43
C ALA A 9 -3.46 11.37 -0.02
N LEU A 10 -3.44 12.40 -0.87
CA LEU A 10 -3.78 12.26 -2.28
C LEU A 10 -2.85 11.26 -2.98
N GLY A 11 -1.54 11.37 -2.80
CA GLY A 11 -0.58 10.42 -3.34
C GLY A 11 -0.80 8.99 -2.82
N LEU A 12 -1.16 8.83 -1.54
CA LEU A 12 -1.50 7.54 -0.97
C LEU A 12 -2.76 6.94 -1.61
N TYR A 13 -3.79 7.73 -1.85
CA TYR A 13 -4.98 7.27 -2.56
C TYR A 13 -4.69 6.87 -4.01
N PHE A 14 -3.84 7.62 -4.72
CA PHE A 14 -3.40 7.24 -6.07
C PHE A 14 -2.62 5.94 -6.09
N ASN A 15 -1.82 5.62 -5.06
CA ASN A 15 -1.21 4.30 -4.92
C ASN A 15 -2.26 3.19 -4.92
N TYR A 16 -3.37 3.40 -4.21
CA TYR A 16 -4.42 2.39 -4.12
C TYR A 16 -5.29 2.31 -5.39
N LEU A 17 -5.36 3.37 -6.18
CA LEU A 17 -5.94 3.29 -7.51
C LEU A 17 -5.11 2.34 -8.39
N VAL A 18 -3.78 2.51 -8.43
CA VAL A 18 -2.88 1.63 -9.20
C VAL A 18 -2.84 0.22 -8.60
N HIS A 19 -2.89 0.09 -7.27
CA HIS A 19 -3.03 -1.20 -6.61
C HIS A 19 -4.32 -1.94 -7.07
N GLY A 20 -5.44 -1.23 -7.13
CA GLY A 20 -6.70 -1.78 -7.65
C GLY A 20 -6.58 -2.29 -9.08
N MET A 21 -5.88 -1.55 -9.95
CA MET A 21 -5.54 -2.03 -11.30
C MET A 21 -4.68 -3.30 -11.22
N GLY A 22 -3.61 -3.30 -10.41
CA GLY A 22 -2.65 -4.40 -10.31
C GLY A 22 -3.28 -5.73 -9.87
N VAL A 23 -4.31 -5.68 -9.00
CA VAL A 23 -5.02 -6.88 -8.52
C VAL A 23 -5.68 -7.66 -9.65
N ILE A 24 -6.29 -6.98 -10.63
CA ILE A 24 -7.03 -7.64 -11.73
C ILE A 24 -6.27 -7.64 -13.05
N LEU A 25 -5.10 -7.00 -13.12
CA LEU A 25 -4.33 -6.78 -14.34
C LEU A 25 -3.96 -8.10 -15.03
N MET A 26 -3.47 -9.09 -14.27
CA MET A 26 -3.13 -10.41 -14.82
C MET A 26 -4.38 -11.18 -15.27
N SER A 27 -5.47 -11.10 -14.51
CA SER A 27 -6.71 -11.79 -14.87
C SER A 27 -7.32 -11.27 -16.18
N LEU A 28 -7.26 -9.94 -16.39
CA LEU A 28 -7.77 -9.33 -17.62
C LEU A 28 -6.87 -9.57 -18.86
N ASN A 29 -5.59 -9.85 -18.64
CA ASN A 29 -4.63 -10.17 -19.70
C ASN A 29 -4.32 -11.67 -19.76
N MET A 30 -5.17 -12.53 -19.21
CA MET A 30 -4.89 -13.97 -19.05
C MET A 30 -4.49 -14.64 -20.36
N ALA A 31 -5.25 -14.46 -21.44
CA ALA A 31 -4.98 -15.08 -22.74
C ALA A 31 -3.62 -14.65 -23.32
N SER A 32 -3.24 -13.38 -23.15
CA SER A 32 -1.93 -12.87 -23.60
C SER A 32 -0.79 -13.45 -22.77
N LEU A 33 -1.00 -13.62 -21.45
CA LEU A 33 -0.01 -14.21 -20.54
C LEU A 33 0.13 -15.72 -20.75
N GLU A 34 -0.95 -16.44 -21.11
CA GLU A 34 -0.88 -17.86 -21.52
C GLU A 34 0.06 -18.03 -22.70
N THR A 35 -0.09 -17.17 -23.70
CA THR A 35 0.77 -17.17 -24.89
C THR A 35 2.21 -16.80 -24.55
N LEU A 36 2.42 -15.76 -23.73
CA LEU A 36 3.74 -15.27 -23.34
C LEU A 36 4.54 -16.33 -22.56
N TRP A 37 3.89 -17.05 -21.64
CA TRP A 37 4.54 -18.05 -20.77
C TRP A 37 4.39 -19.47 -21.30
N GLN A 38 3.80 -19.67 -22.49
CA GLN A 38 3.55 -20.98 -23.10
C GLN A 38 2.86 -21.95 -22.12
N THR A 39 1.82 -21.48 -21.45
CA THR A 39 1.06 -22.19 -20.42
C THR A 39 -0.44 -22.13 -20.71
N ASN A 40 -1.25 -22.62 -19.81
CA ASN A 40 -2.71 -22.56 -19.85
C ASN A 40 -3.27 -21.68 -18.73
N ALA A 41 -4.59 -21.49 -18.69
CA ALA A 41 -5.28 -20.70 -17.67
C ALA A 41 -4.96 -21.13 -16.22
N ALA A 42 -4.76 -22.45 -16.00
CA ALA A 42 -4.37 -22.96 -14.69
C ALA A 42 -2.97 -22.46 -14.28
N GLY A 43 -2.00 -22.44 -15.21
CA GLY A 43 -0.66 -21.93 -14.97
C GLY A 43 -0.67 -20.44 -14.62
N VAL A 44 -1.42 -19.62 -15.37
CA VAL A 44 -1.59 -18.19 -15.05
C VAL A 44 -2.27 -18.01 -13.68
N SER A 45 -3.28 -18.81 -13.37
CA SER A 45 -3.96 -18.77 -12.07
C SER A 45 -3.03 -19.10 -10.88
N ILE A 46 -2.07 -20.01 -11.07
CA ILE A 46 -1.02 -20.29 -10.08
C ILE A 46 -0.16 -19.04 -9.85
N VAL A 47 0.23 -18.32 -10.89
CA VAL A 47 0.96 -17.07 -10.75
C VAL A 47 0.11 -16.01 -10.03
N ILE A 48 -1.18 -15.89 -10.36
CA ILE A 48 -2.10 -14.98 -9.65
C ILE A 48 -2.20 -15.34 -8.16
N SER A 49 -2.25 -16.62 -7.83
CA SER A 49 -2.33 -17.07 -6.42
C SER A 49 -1.10 -16.68 -5.60
N SER A 50 0.06 -16.52 -6.24
CA SER A 50 1.30 -16.08 -5.57
C SER A 50 1.17 -14.71 -4.92
N LEU A 51 0.29 -13.82 -5.43
CA LEU A 51 0.01 -12.53 -4.79
C LEU A 51 -0.58 -12.73 -3.40
N GLY A 52 -1.51 -13.67 -3.25
CA GLY A 52 -2.11 -13.99 -1.95
C GLY A 52 -1.08 -14.52 -0.96
N ILE A 53 -0.22 -15.45 -1.42
CA ILE A 53 0.84 -16.05 -0.60
C ILE A 53 1.86 -15.00 -0.20
N GLY A 54 2.31 -14.16 -1.14
CA GLY A 54 3.25 -13.06 -0.88
C GLY A 54 2.69 -12.04 0.13
N ARG A 55 1.39 -11.73 0.04
CA ARG A 55 0.72 -10.86 0.99
C ARG A 55 0.72 -11.44 2.40
N LEU A 56 0.30 -12.68 2.54
CA LEU A 56 0.20 -13.36 3.85
C LEU A 56 1.56 -13.52 4.52
N SER A 57 2.62 -13.84 3.75
CA SER A 57 3.96 -14.10 4.29
C SER A 57 4.58 -12.90 5.00
N VAL A 58 4.20 -11.67 4.62
CA VAL A 58 4.82 -10.44 5.14
C VAL A 58 3.87 -9.60 5.98
N LEU A 59 2.56 -9.88 5.93
CA LEU A 59 1.51 -9.04 6.54
C LEU A 59 1.78 -8.70 8.02
N LEU A 60 2.11 -9.70 8.82
CA LEU A 60 2.36 -9.51 10.26
C LEU A 60 3.65 -8.73 10.53
N PHE A 61 4.71 -9.08 9.81
CA PHE A 61 6.01 -8.44 9.99
C PHE A 61 6.04 -7.01 9.46
N ALA A 62 5.37 -6.75 8.34
CA ALA A 62 5.31 -5.43 7.73
C ALA A 62 4.72 -4.39 8.68
N GLY A 63 3.66 -4.72 9.43
CA GLY A 63 3.07 -3.85 10.42
C GLY A 63 4.04 -3.49 11.54
N LEU A 64 4.62 -4.50 12.18
CA LEU A 64 5.59 -4.31 13.29
C LEU A 64 6.83 -3.50 12.84
N LEU A 65 7.35 -3.81 11.66
CA LEU A 65 8.51 -3.11 11.12
C LEU A 65 8.18 -1.67 10.72
N SER A 66 6.99 -1.43 10.14
CA SER A 66 6.52 -0.08 9.81
C SER A 66 6.37 0.79 11.06
N ASP A 67 5.94 0.20 12.18
CA ASP A 67 5.87 0.88 13.47
C ASP A 67 7.25 1.23 14.03
N ARG A 68 8.25 0.39 13.77
CA ARG A 68 9.61 0.60 14.26
C ARG A 68 10.45 1.54 13.40
N PHE A 69 10.40 1.38 12.08
CA PHE A 69 11.27 2.10 11.13
C PHE A 69 10.60 3.32 10.49
N GLY A 70 9.29 3.49 10.72
CA GLY A 70 8.49 4.58 10.16
C GLY A 70 7.69 4.17 8.91
N ARG A 71 6.65 4.94 8.60
CA ARG A 71 5.67 4.62 7.54
C ARG A 71 6.24 4.79 6.13
N ARG A 72 6.97 5.89 5.91
CA ARG A 72 7.48 6.30 4.59
C ARG A 72 8.34 5.24 3.90
N PRO A 73 9.36 4.62 4.55
CA PRO A 73 10.19 3.61 3.89
C PRO A 73 9.39 2.41 3.38
N PHE A 74 8.36 1.97 4.13
CA PHE A 74 7.53 0.84 3.74
C PHE A 74 6.63 1.14 2.55
N ILE A 75 6.07 2.35 2.48
CA ILE A 75 5.31 2.80 1.32
C ILE A 75 6.21 2.82 0.08
N MET A 76 7.40 3.40 0.18
CA MET A 76 8.34 3.46 -0.94
C MET A 76 8.81 2.06 -1.37
N LEU A 77 9.09 1.17 -0.41
CA LEU A 77 9.44 -0.23 -0.68
C LEU A 77 8.31 -0.95 -1.42
N GLY A 78 7.06 -0.79 -0.98
CA GLY A 78 5.90 -1.35 -1.65
C GLY A 78 5.75 -0.86 -3.08
N MET A 79 5.95 0.44 -3.33
CA MET A 79 5.91 1.01 -4.67
C MET A 79 7.02 0.45 -5.57
N CYS A 80 8.25 0.32 -5.06
CA CYS A 80 9.37 -0.30 -5.80
C CYS A 80 9.06 -1.76 -6.15
N CYS A 81 8.51 -2.54 -5.22
CA CYS A 81 8.12 -3.92 -5.47
C CYS A 81 7.01 -4.03 -6.52
N TYR A 82 6.03 -3.12 -6.51
CA TYR A 82 5.01 -3.07 -7.57
C TYR A 82 5.60 -2.72 -8.94
N MET A 83 6.50 -1.76 -9.02
CA MET A 83 7.18 -1.43 -10.28
C MET A 83 7.97 -2.63 -10.79
N ALA A 84 8.71 -3.33 -9.92
CA ALA A 84 9.42 -4.55 -10.29
C ALA A 84 8.48 -5.64 -10.80
N PHE A 85 7.31 -5.80 -10.19
CA PHE A 85 6.27 -6.71 -10.68
C PHE A 85 5.77 -6.33 -12.07
N PHE A 86 5.35 -5.07 -12.30
CA PHE A 86 4.82 -4.65 -13.59
C PHE A 86 5.82 -4.83 -14.73
N PHE A 87 7.09 -4.51 -14.51
CA PHE A 87 8.15 -4.72 -15.51
C PHE A 87 8.53 -6.19 -15.63
N GLY A 88 8.68 -6.89 -14.51
CA GLY A 88 9.16 -8.27 -14.48
C GLY A 88 8.23 -9.25 -15.18
N ILE A 89 6.91 -9.07 -15.00
CA ILE A 89 5.89 -9.90 -15.67
C ILE A 89 6.01 -9.85 -17.20
N LEU A 90 6.30 -8.67 -17.75
CA LEU A 90 6.40 -8.47 -19.20
C LEU A 90 7.70 -9.00 -19.80
N HIS A 91 8.78 -9.03 -19.02
CA HIS A 91 10.10 -9.40 -19.52
C HIS A 91 10.47 -10.88 -19.28
N THR A 92 9.59 -11.64 -18.63
CA THR A 92 9.82 -13.06 -18.38
C THR A 92 8.95 -13.94 -19.24
N ASN A 93 9.59 -14.96 -19.86
CA ASN A 93 8.90 -16.06 -20.55
C ASN A 93 8.83 -17.31 -19.64
N ASN A 94 9.35 -17.24 -18.43
CA ASN A 94 9.39 -18.35 -17.49
C ASN A 94 8.34 -18.18 -16.40
N ILE A 95 7.42 -19.13 -16.28
CA ILE A 95 6.34 -19.10 -15.30
C ILE A 95 6.84 -19.09 -13.85
N ILE A 96 7.99 -19.71 -13.55
CA ILE A 96 8.57 -19.71 -12.20
C ILE A 96 9.03 -18.29 -11.82
N ILE A 97 9.66 -17.58 -12.77
CA ILE A 97 10.08 -16.19 -12.55
C ILE A 97 8.85 -15.29 -12.43
N ALA A 98 7.82 -15.53 -13.27
CA ALA A 98 6.54 -14.81 -13.15
C ALA A 98 5.89 -15.02 -11.77
N TYR A 99 5.95 -16.24 -11.23
CA TYR A 99 5.48 -16.55 -9.89
C TYR A 99 6.21 -15.74 -8.81
N VAL A 100 7.54 -15.59 -8.92
CA VAL A 100 8.34 -14.76 -8.00
C VAL A 100 7.93 -13.28 -8.08
N PHE A 101 7.68 -12.74 -9.28
CA PHE A 101 7.19 -11.37 -9.42
C PHE A 101 5.78 -11.20 -8.87
N GLY A 102 4.89 -12.19 -9.06
CA GLY A 102 3.56 -12.19 -8.44
C GLY A 102 3.65 -12.21 -6.90
N PHE A 103 4.52 -13.05 -6.34
CA PHE A 103 4.80 -13.09 -4.91
C PHE A 103 5.30 -11.73 -4.40
N LEU A 104 6.20 -11.08 -5.15
CA LEU A 104 6.72 -9.75 -4.83
C LEU A 104 5.60 -8.68 -4.83
N ALA A 105 4.64 -8.77 -5.77
CA ALA A 105 3.46 -7.88 -5.77
C ALA A 105 2.57 -8.09 -4.53
N GLY A 106 2.44 -9.34 -4.07
CA GLY A 106 1.77 -9.65 -2.82
C GLY A 106 2.45 -9.02 -1.60
N MET A 107 3.77 -9.12 -1.52
CA MET A 107 4.57 -8.43 -0.48
C MET A 107 4.40 -6.91 -0.55
N ALA A 108 4.44 -6.34 -1.77
CA ALA A 108 4.23 -4.92 -2.01
C ALA A 108 2.91 -4.42 -1.42
N ASN A 109 1.84 -5.21 -1.59
CA ASN A 109 0.53 -4.93 -1.02
C ASN A 109 0.61 -4.81 0.52
N SER A 110 1.24 -5.77 1.21
CA SER A 110 1.41 -5.72 2.66
C SER A 110 2.25 -4.54 3.14
N PHE A 111 3.30 -4.18 2.40
CA PHE A 111 4.12 -3.01 2.71
C PHE A 111 3.34 -1.70 2.55
N LEU A 112 2.55 -1.57 1.49
CA LEU A 112 1.67 -0.42 1.30
C LEU A 112 0.61 -0.34 2.39
N ASP A 113 -0.04 -1.45 2.73
CA ASP A 113 -1.05 -1.50 3.79
C ASP A 113 -0.45 -1.06 5.14
N ALA A 114 0.71 -1.63 5.52
CA ALA A 114 1.40 -1.33 6.76
C ALA A 114 1.85 0.14 6.91
N GLY A 115 2.12 0.81 5.79
CA GLY A 115 2.50 2.22 5.80
C GLY A 115 1.31 3.17 5.65
N THR A 116 0.38 2.88 4.75
CA THR A 116 -0.67 3.83 4.32
C THR A 116 -1.80 3.98 5.33
N TYR A 117 -2.36 2.86 5.84
CA TYR A 117 -3.49 2.93 6.77
C TYR A 117 -3.17 3.75 8.02
N PRO A 118 -2.05 3.50 8.72
CA PRO A 118 -1.69 4.32 9.88
C PRO A 118 -1.35 5.77 9.50
N SER A 119 -0.66 6.00 8.36
CA SER A 119 -0.34 7.36 7.92
C SER A 119 -1.59 8.22 7.69
N LEU A 120 -2.65 7.64 7.12
CA LEU A 120 -3.91 8.35 6.93
C LEU A 120 -4.64 8.61 8.24
N MET A 121 -4.61 7.66 9.19
CA MET A 121 -5.17 7.87 10.52
C MET A 121 -4.44 8.98 11.28
N GLU A 122 -3.12 9.03 11.18
CA GLU A 122 -2.28 10.05 11.77
C GLU A 122 -2.48 11.43 11.10
N ALA A 123 -2.71 11.45 9.77
CA ALA A 123 -2.97 12.67 9.01
C ALA A 123 -4.36 13.27 9.30
N PHE A 124 -5.37 12.41 9.57
CA PHE A 124 -6.77 12.82 9.77
C PHE A 124 -7.35 12.29 11.10
N PRO A 125 -6.84 12.74 12.26
CA PRO A 125 -7.26 12.22 13.56
C PRO A 125 -8.73 12.48 13.91
N ARG A 126 -9.37 13.47 13.24
CA ARG A 126 -10.81 13.79 13.43
C ARG A 126 -11.74 12.85 12.65
N SER A 127 -11.25 12.21 11.59
CA SER A 127 -12.05 11.34 10.72
C SER A 127 -11.22 10.15 10.16
N PRO A 128 -10.58 9.35 11.02
CA PRO A 128 -9.68 8.28 10.58
C PRO A 128 -10.40 7.18 9.79
N GLY A 129 -11.64 6.88 10.18
CA GLY A 129 -12.47 5.91 9.47
C GLY A 129 -12.79 6.33 8.04
N THR A 130 -13.19 7.60 7.83
CA THR A 130 -13.47 8.14 6.49
C THR A 130 -12.24 8.11 5.61
N ALA A 131 -11.07 8.49 6.15
CA ALA A 131 -9.82 8.46 5.41
C ALA A 131 -9.47 7.04 4.93
N ASN A 132 -9.70 6.02 5.76
CA ASN A 132 -9.45 4.63 5.41
C ASN A 132 -10.51 4.04 4.45
N ILE A 133 -11.78 4.47 4.56
CA ILE A 133 -12.83 4.05 3.62
C ILE A 133 -12.55 4.57 2.21
N LEU A 134 -12.02 5.78 2.07
CA LEU A 134 -11.63 6.35 0.77
C LEU A 134 -10.59 5.48 0.05
N ILE A 135 -9.71 4.79 0.75
CA ILE A 135 -8.79 3.82 0.15
C ILE A 135 -9.57 2.79 -0.70
N LYS A 136 -10.64 2.23 -0.14
CA LYS A 136 -11.45 1.22 -0.84
C LYS A 136 -12.14 1.79 -2.07
N ALA A 137 -12.59 3.04 -2.00
CA ALA A 137 -13.15 3.73 -3.16
C ALA A 137 -12.12 3.87 -4.29
N PHE A 138 -10.87 4.26 -3.97
CA PHE A 138 -9.80 4.35 -4.96
C PHE A 138 -9.39 2.98 -5.53
N VAL A 139 -9.33 1.93 -4.71
CA VAL A 139 -9.12 0.55 -5.20
C VAL A 139 -10.19 0.16 -6.21
N SER A 140 -11.47 0.34 -5.84
CA SER A 140 -12.61 0.02 -6.74
C SER A 140 -12.60 0.86 -8.01
N SER A 141 -12.21 2.14 -7.91
CA SER A 141 -12.06 3.02 -9.08
C SER A 141 -10.96 2.51 -10.00
N GLY A 142 -9.84 2.02 -9.47
CA GLY A 142 -8.76 1.41 -10.25
C GLY A 142 -9.22 0.13 -10.95
N GLN A 143 -9.97 -0.71 -10.26
CA GLN A 143 -10.55 -1.93 -10.83
C GLN A 143 -11.57 -1.63 -11.93
N PHE A 144 -12.34 -0.57 -11.80
CA PHE A 144 -13.28 -0.13 -12.84
C PHE A 144 -12.56 0.51 -14.04
N LEU A 145 -11.51 1.29 -13.80
CA LEU A 145 -10.80 2.02 -14.85
C LEU A 145 -9.96 1.10 -15.75
N LEU A 146 -9.37 0.04 -15.19
CA LEU A 146 -8.49 -0.84 -15.94
C LEU A 146 -9.15 -1.56 -17.14
N PRO A 147 -10.36 -2.16 -17.03
CA PRO A 147 -11.05 -2.74 -18.17
C PRO A 147 -11.30 -1.73 -19.29
N LEU A 148 -11.59 -0.47 -18.96
CA LEU A 148 -11.77 0.59 -19.96
C LEU A 148 -10.46 0.90 -20.69
N ILE A 149 -9.34 0.97 -19.96
CA ILE A 149 -8.00 1.15 -20.55
C ILE A 149 -7.68 -0.01 -21.48
N ILE A 150 -7.90 -1.25 -21.03
CA ILE A 150 -7.63 -2.46 -21.85
C ILE A 150 -8.52 -2.47 -23.10
N SER A 151 -9.81 -2.14 -22.97
CA SER A 151 -10.72 -2.05 -24.11
C SER A 151 -10.25 -1.01 -25.14
N LEU A 152 -9.75 0.13 -24.68
CA LEU A 152 -9.16 1.17 -25.55
C LEU A 152 -7.88 0.69 -26.23
N LEU A 153 -7.02 -0.05 -25.50
CA LEU A 153 -5.79 -0.61 -26.08
C LEU A 153 -6.11 -1.65 -27.16
N VAL A 154 -7.09 -2.52 -26.92
CA VAL A 154 -7.54 -3.51 -27.89
C VAL A 154 -8.15 -2.84 -29.12
N TRP A 155 -8.98 -1.82 -28.95
CA TRP A 155 -9.55 -1.04 -30.06
C TRP A 155 -8.46 -0.36 -30.91
N ALA A 156 -7.38 0.11 -30.28
CA ALA A 156 -6.24 0.74 -30.93
C ALA A 156 -5.22 -0.27 -31.48
N GLU A 157 -5.51 -1.58 -31.41
CA GLU A 157 -4.61 -2.68 -31.83
C GLU A 157 -3.21 -2.62 -31.18
N LEU A 158 -3.12 -2.08 -29.95
CA LEU A 158 -1.88 -1.95 -29.23
C LEU A 158 -1.55 -3.23 -28.46
N TRP A 159 -0.26 -3.45 -28.25
CA TRP A 159 0.24 -4.57 -27.46
C TRP A 159 -0.29 -4.56 -26.03
N PHE A 160 -0.73 -5.71 -25.51
CA PHE A 160 -1.32 -5.85 -24.17
C PHE A 160 -0.43 -5.32 -23.04
N GLY A 161 0.90 -5.38 -23.22
CA GLY A 161 1.89 -4.91 -22.26
C GLY A 161 1.76 -3.42 -21.91
N TRP A 162 1.11 -2.60 -22.76
CA TRP A 162 0.83 -1.21 -22.45
C TRP A 162 -0.01 -1.04 -21.19
N SER A 163 -0.89 -1.99 -20.87
CA SER A 163 -1.68 -1.94 -19.64
C SER A 163 -0.80 -2.00 -18.37
N PHE A 164 0.26 -2.81 -18.40
CA PHE A 164 1.27 -2.88 -17.33
C PHE A 164 2.16 -1.66 -17.30
N MET A 165 2.58 -1.16 -18.48
CA MET A 165 3.45 0.02 -18.59
C MET A 165 2.76 1.29 -18.09
N ILE A 166 1.46 1.45 -18.37
CA ILE A 166 0.65 2.56 -17.86
C ILE A 166 0.58 2.51 -16.33
N ALA A 167 0.27 1.34 -15.76
CA ALA A 167 0.23 1.16 -14.32
C ALA A 167 1.59 1.44 -13.66
N ALA A 168 2.68 0.94 -14.24
CA ALA A 168 4.04 1.21 -13.78
C ALA A 168 4.40 2.69 -13.87
N GLY A 169 4.05 3.37 -14.96
CA GLY A 169 4.30 4.79 -15.16
C GLY A 169 3.57 5.67 -14.14
N ILE A 170 2.30 5.39 -13.89
CA ILE A 170 1.53 6.09 -12.85
C ILE A 170 2.16 5.86 -11.48
N MET A 171 2.54 4.61 -11.15
CA MET A 171 3.20 4.27 -9.89
C MET A 171 4.53 5.02 -9.75
N PHE A 172 5.34 5.08 -10.81
CA PHE A 172 6.63 5.77 -10.81
C PHE A 172 6.49 7.28 -10.58
N ILE A 173 5.58 7.93 -11.31
CA ILE A 173 5.30 9.37 -11.15
C ILE A 173 4.82 9.65 -9.72
N ASN A 174 3.92 8.80 -9.21
CA ASN A 174 3.41 8.94 -7.86
C ASN A 174 4.49 8.67 -6.79
N ALA A 175 5.43 7.77 -7.04
CA ALA A 175 6.58 7.54 -6.15
C ALA A 175 7.47 8.79 -6.04
N LEU A 176 7.76 9.45 -7.17
CA LEU A 176 8.50 10.72 -7.19
C LEU A 176 7.75 11.83 -6.44
N PHE A 177 6.43 11.89 -6.62
CA PHE A 177 5.58 12.84 -5.91
C PHE A 177 5.61 12.61 -4.40
N LEU A 178 5.36 11.38 -3.95
CA LEU A 178 5.36 11.01 -2.52
C LEU A 178 6.76 11.14 -1.89
N TYR A 179 7.83 10.95 -2.67
CA TYR A 179 9.19 11.18 -2.18
C TYR A 179 9.43 12.63 -1.75
N ARG A 180 8.73 13.60 -2.35
CA ARG A 180 8.81 15.02 -2.00
C ARG A 180 7.81 15.46 -0.93
N CYS A 181 6.79 14.63 -0.64
CA CYS A 181 5.74 14.95 0.34
C CYS A 181 6.21 14.75 1.79
N THR A 182 5.65 15.56 2.68
CA THR A 182 5.85 15.43 4.13
C THR A 182 4.87 14.44 4.72
N PHE A 183 5.37 13.45 5.44
CA PHE A 183 4.55 12.48 6.17
C PHE A 183 4.26 12.96 7.59
N PRO A 184 3.14 12.53 8.20
CA PRO A 184 2.85 12.79 9.61
C PRO A 184 4.00 12.29 10.50
N PRO A 185 4.30 12.99 11.62
CA PRO A 185 5.31 12.54 12.56
C PRO A 185 4.89 11.21 13.19
N HIS A 186 5.81 10.25 13.19
CA HIS A 186 5.56 8.95 13.77
C HIS A 186 5.53 9.04 15.31
N PRO A 187 4.50 8.53 16.00
CA PRO A 187 4.38 8.60 17.47
C PRO A 187 5.57 8.03 18.23
N GLY A 188 6.30 7.07 17.64
CA GLY A 188 7.48 6.44 18.26
C GLY A 188 8.75 7.30 18.25
N ARG A 189 8.80 8.46 17.60
CA ARG A 189 10.02 9.26 17.46
C ARG A 189 10.14 10.42 18.45
N HIS A 190 9.07 10.76 19.16
CA HIS A 190 9.05 11.84 20.15
C HIS A 190 8.23 11.45 21.39
N LEU A 191 8.75 10.52 22.17
CA LEU A 191 8.58 10.66 23.61
C LEU A 191 9.80 11.47 24.07
N PRO A 192 9.68 12.76 24.39
CA PRO A 192 10.65 13.39 25.26
C PRO A 192 10.59 12.55 26.54
N VAL A 193 11.73 12.04 26.95
CA VAL A 193 11.90 11.51 28.31
C VAL A 193 11.40 12.61 29.24
N ILE A 194 10.17 12.47 29.73
CA ILE A 194 9.69 13.28 30.84
C ILE A 194 10.62 12.87 31.98
N LYS A 195 11.69 13.65 32.17
CA LYS A 195 12.42 13.63 33.42
C LYS A 195 11.35 13.82 34.50
N LYS A 196 11.00 12.75 35.19
CA LYS A 196 10.33 12.86 36.49
C LYS A 196 11.21 13.75 37.34
N THR A 197 10.90 15.03 37.36
CA THR A 197 11.34 15.91 38.39
C THR A 197 10.69 15.39 39.66
N THR A 198 11.45 14.66 40.42
CA THR A 198 11.13 14.31 41.80
C THR A 198 11.09 15.62 42.58
N SER A 199 9.97 16.28 42.56
CA SER A 199 9.62 17.29 43.54
C SER A 199 8.93 16.55 44.65
N SER A 200 9.71 16.23 45.65
CA SER A 200 9.25 15.90 47.01
C SER A 200 8.43 17.07 47.53
N THR A 201 7.12 16.90 47.55
CA THR A 201 6.24 17.66 48.43
C THR A 201 5.22 16.67 48.97
N GLU A 202 5.50 16.25 50.18
CA GLU A 202 4.56 15.58 51.07
C GLU A 202 3.26 16.40 51.14
N HIS A 203 2.16 15.87 50.67
CA HIS A 203 0.86 16.21 51.20
C HIS A 203 0.23 14.94 51.76
N ARG A 204 0.35 14.83 53.08
CA ARG A 204 -0.42 14.01 53.99
C ARG A 204 -1.90 14.09 53.59
N CYS A 205 -2.44 13.05 53.00
CA CYS A 205 -3.89 12.90 52.89
C CYS A 205 -4.39 12.19 54.13
N SER A 206 -5.03 12.96 55.01
CA SER A 206 -5.71 12.52 56.21
C SER A 206 -6.88 11.60 55.80
N ILE A 207 -6.82 10.37 56.29
CA ILE A 207 -7.96 9.45 56.33
C ILE A 207 -8.81 9.87 57.53
N ILE A 208 -9.88 10.58 57.33
CA ILE A 208 -11.08 10.66 58.19
C ILE A 208 -12.14 11.34 57.33
N ASP A 209 -13.16 10.56 56.94
CA ASP A 209 -14.58 10.84 56.87
C ASP A 209 -15.30 9.80 55.98
N LEU A 210 -15.46 8.63 56.57
CA LEU A 210 -16.45 7.65 56.15
C LEU A 210 -17.37 7.38 57.36
N ALA A 211 -18.25 8.32 57.65
CA ALA A 211 -19.44 8.06 58.45
C ALA A 211 -20.38 9.27 58.32
N SER A 212 -21.56 9.04 57.84
CA SER A 212 -22.78 9.87 57.79
C SER A 212 -23.24 10.25 56.37
N TYR A 213 -24.11 9.51 55.87
CA TYR A 213 -25.46 9.59 55.32
C TYR A 213 -25.68 8.56 54.23
#